data_6dbf5984b728ab368aa91f5d7eaced38
#
_entry.id   6dbf5984b728ab368aa91f5d7eaced38
#
_cell.length_a   1.000
_cell.length_b   1.000
_cell.length_c   1.000
_cell.angle_alpha   90.00
_cell.angle_beta   90.00
_cell.angle_gamma   90.00
#
_symmetry.space_group_name_H-M   'P 1'
#
loop_
_entity.id
_entity.type
_entity.pdbx_description
1 polymer ?
#
loop_
_entity_poly.entity_id
_entity_poly.type
_entity_poly.pdbx_seq_one_letter_code
_entity_poly.pdbx_strand_id
1 'polypeptide(L)'
;ISVDMPHVEELMQQEFAGKLSICRSQPFFIETMPLGVGKDTSLEMLLRAKGLTAANLMACGDGWNDLPMIRLAGMGVAMGNAPPPVKAAANYLTADNDHDGVGLAVEKFILNEEN
;
A
#
# COMPACT_ATOMS: atom_id res chain seq x y z
N ILE A 1 -28.44 -2.92 7.45
CA ILE A 1 -27.75 -2.51 8.69
C ILE A 1 -26.47 -1.82 8.29
N SER A 2 -26.35 -0.56 8.64
CA SER A 2 -25.10 0.16 8.43
C SER A 2 -24.17 -0.09 9.61
N VAL A 3 -22.91 -0.38 9.33
CA VAL A 3 -21.87 -0.58 10.34
C VAL A 3 -20.89 0.59 10.25
N ASP A 4 -20.59 1.20 11.38
CA ASP A 4 -19.57 2.24 11.46
C ASP A 4 -18.19 1.57 11.46
N MET A 5 -17.65 1.31 10.27
CA MET A 5 -16.36 0.64 10.09
C MET A 5 -15.19 1.37 10.74
N PRO A 6 -15.07 2.71 10.65
CA PRO A 6 -14.01 3.41 11.37
C PRO A 6 -14.07 3.22 12.89
N HIS A 7 -15.27 3.18 13.46
CA HIS A 7 -15.44 2.94 14.90
C HIS A 7 -15.05 1.52 15.29
N VAL A 8 -15.49 0.53 14.51
CA VAL A 8 -15.13 -0.88 14.72
C VAL A 8 -13.62 -1.07 14.61
N GLU A 9 -12.99 -0.48 13.60
CA GLU A 9 -11.54 -0.52 13.43
C GLU A 9 -10.82 0.06 14.64
N GLU A 10 -11.27 1.21 15.15
CA GLU A 10 -10.70 1.85 16.33
C GLU A 10 -10.79 0.96 17.56
N LEU A 11 -11.94 0.34 17.80
CA LEU A 11 -12.13 -0.59 18.92
C LEU A 11 -11.20 -1.79 18.80
N MET A 12 -11.05 -2.35 17.61
CA MET A 12 -10.15 -3.47 17.37
C MET A 12 -8.68 -3.06 17.58
N GLN A 13 -8.29 -1.87 17.13
CA GLN A 13 -6.93 -1.35 17.33
C GLN A 13 -6.64 -1.21 18.85
N GLN A 14 -7.59 -0.72 19.62
CA GLN A 14 -7.43 -0.57 21.07
C GLN A 14 -7.31 -1.93 21.76
N GLU A 15 -8.17 -2.88 21.41
CA GLU A 15 -8.23 -4.20 22.07
C GLU A 15 -7.00 -5.05 21.74
N PHE A 16 -6.52 -5.00 20.51
CA PHE A 16 -5.45 -5.87 20.01
C PHE A 16 -4.14 -5.16 19.77
N ALA A 17 -3.99 -3.94 20.29
CA ALA A 17 -2.73 -3.19 20.17
C ALA A 17 -1.55 -4.02 20.68
N GLY A 18 -0.50 -4.13 19.87
CA GLY A 18 0.68 -4.92 20.21
C GLY A 18 0.51 -6.43 20.06
N LYS A 19 -0.66 -6.91 19.61
CA LYS A 19 -0.96 -8.34 19.44
C LYS A 19 -1.24 -8.72 18.02
N LEU A 20 -1.96 -7.86 17.29
CA LEU A 20 -2.32 -8.08 15.88
C LEU A 20 -2.08 -6.82 15.07
N SER A 21 -1.80 -7.01 13.79
CA SER A 21 -1.81 -5.95 12.80
C SER A 21 -3.21 -5.86 12.21
N ILE A 22 -3.81 -4.68 12.23
CA ILE A 22 -5.18 -4.45 11.79
C ILE A 22 -5.18 -3.34 10.74
N CYS A 23 -5.79 -3.60 9.59
CA CYS A 23 -5.98 -2.57 8.57
C CYS A 23 -7.29 -2.78 7.82
N ARG A 24 -7.79 -1.72 7.19
CA ARG A 24 -8.92 -1.81 6.28
C ARG A 24 -8.41 -2.02 4.86
N SER A 25 -8.74 -3.18 4.28
CA SER A 25 -8.39 -3.45 2.87
C SER A 25 -9.38 -2.78 1.91
N GLN A 26 -10.63 -2.68 2.34
CA GLN A 26 -11.72 -1.98 1.65
C GLN A 26 -12.50 -1.17 2.69
N PRO A 27 -13.32 -0.18 2.30
CA PRO A 27 -14.10 0.56 3.28
C PRO A 27 -14.98 -0.30 4.19
N PHE A 28 -15.36 -1.52 3.75
CA PHE A 28 -16.21 -2.43 4.51
C PHE A 28 -15.50 -3.69 5.00
N PHE A 29 -14.19 -3.82 4.80
CA PHE A 29 -13.43 -5.00 5.24
C PHE A 29 -12.31 -4.58 6.17
N ILE A 30 -12.21 -5.28 7.28
CA ILE A 30 -11.08 -5.14 8.21
C ILE A 30 -10.29 -6.45 8.14
N GLU A 31 -9.00 -6.35 7.88
CA GLU A 31 -8.09 -7.49 7.87
C GLU A 31 -7.25 -7.50 9.14
N THR A 32 -7.08 -8.68 9.71
CA THR A 32 -6.20 -8.88 10.88
C THR A 32 -5.10 -9.86 10.51
N MET A 33 -3.88 -9.56 10.94
CA MET A 33 -2.70 -10.40 10.68
C MET A 33 -1.83 -10.43 11.93
N PRO A 34 -1.02 -11.49 12.12
CA PRO A 34 0.01 -11.47 13.17
C PRO A 34 0.92 -10.26 13.01
N LEU A 35 1.42 -9.74 14.12
CA LEU A 35 2.40 -8.65 14.07
C LEU A 35 3.63 -9.06 13.27
N GLY A 36 4.19 -8.11 12.54
CA GLY A 36 5.36 -8.34 11.69
C GLY A 36 5.06 -9.01 10.36
N VAL A 37 3.77 -9.26 10.06
CA VAL A 37 3.33 -9.79 8.78
C VAL A 37 2.56 -8.70 8.04
N GLY A 38 2.97 -8.41 6.82
CA GLY A 38 2.35 -7.40 5.98
C GLY A 38 3.15 -7.24 4.70
N LYS A 39 2.63 -6.46 3.75
CA LYS A 39 3.32 -6.24 2.47
C LYS A 39 4.65 -5.53 2.66
N ASP A 40 4.73 -4.58 3.58
CA ASP A 40 5.95 -3.84 3.87
C ASP A 40 7.04 -4.73 4.47
N THR A 41 6.71 -5.53 5.49
CA THR A 41 7.67 -6.45 6.11
C THR A 41 8.16 -7.52 5.15
N SER A 42 7.27 -8.09 4.36
CA SER A 42 7.63 -9.09 3.35
C SER A 42 8.57 -8.51 2.29
N LEU A 43 8.32 -7.28 1.85
CA LEU A 43 9.18 -6.59 0.89
C LEU A 43 10.53 -6.23 1.49
N GLU A 44 10.59 -5.79 2.74
CA GLU A 44 11.86 -5.52 3.43
C GLU A 44 12.74 -6.77 3.50
N MET A 45 12.15 -7.93 3.83
CA MET A 45 12.87 -9.19 3.86
C MET A 45 13.40 -9.57 2.49
N LEU A 46 12.58 -9.39 1.44
CA LEU A 46 12.98 -9.68 0.07
C LEU A 46 14.13 -8.77 -0.39
N LEU A 47 14.02 -7.47 -0.11
CA LEU A 47 15.06 -6.50 -0.44
C LEU A 47 16.39 -6.85 0.24
N ARG A 48 16.33 -7.20 1.51
CA ARG A 48 17.50 -7.61 2.28
C ARG A 48 18.17 -8.85 1.69
N ALA A 49 17.35 -9.85 1.32
CA ALA A 49 17.83 -11.08 0.71
C ALA A 49 18.55 -10.84 -0.62
N LYS A 50 18.18 -9.79 -1.34
CA LYS A 50 18.78 -9.41 -2.63
C LYS A 50 19.87 -8.33 -2.51
N GLY A 51 20.18 -7.88 -1.30
CA GLY A 51 21.17 -6.81 -1.11
C GLY A 51 20.69 -5.45 -1.56
N LEU A 52 19.37 -5.23 -1.59
CA LEU A 52 18.75 -3.97 -2.01
C LEU A 52 18.16 -3.23 -0.81
N THR A 53 17.84 -1.95 -1.02
CA THR A 53 17.17 -1.11 -0.03
C THR A 53 15.82 -0.60 -0.55
N ALA A 54 15.04 0.03 0.31
CA ALA A 54 13.78 0.63 -0.09
C ALA A 54 13.94 1.66 -1.21
N ALA A 55 15.08 2.32 -1.30
CA ALA A 55 15.39 3.26 -2.38
C ALA A 55 15.37 2.60 -3.77
N ASN A 56 15.56 1.29 -3.83
CA ASN A 56 15.55 0.51 -5.06
C ASN A 56 14.14 -0.04 -5.39
N LEU A 57 13.14 0.27 -4.59
CA LEU A 57 11.79 -0.28 -4.71
C LEU A 57 10.83 0.74 -5.28
N MET A 58 10.11 0.34 -6.33
CA MET A 58 8.90 1.02 -6.78
C MET A 58 7.70 0.13 -6.41
N ALA A 59 6.70 0.69 -5.76
CA ALA A 59 5.50 -0.03 -5.39
C ALA A 59 4.27 0.71 -5.90
N CYS A 60 3.38 -0.02 -6.55
CA CYS A 60 2.12 0.50 -7.07
C CYS A 60 0.95 -0.13 -6.32
N GLY A 61 -0.04 0.67 -5.97
CA GLY A 61 -1.21 0.15 -5.29
C GLY A 61 -2.42 1.05 -5.39
N ASP A 62 -3.59 0.47 -5.14
CA ASP A 62 -4.88 1.15 -5.23
C ASP A 62 -5.76 0.95 -3.99
N GLY A 63 -5.35 0.11 -3.05
CA GLY A 63 -6.14 -0.24 -1.88
C GLY A 63 -5.51 0.18 -0.56
N TRP A 64 -6.31 0.16 0.49
CA TRP A 64 -5.86 0.49 1.85
C TRP A 64 -4.76 -0.45 2.33
N ASN A 65 -4.81 -1.72 1.94
CA ASN A 65 -3.80 -2.72 2.30
C ASN A 65 -2.45 -2.49 1.62
N ASP A 66 -2.41 -1.64 0.60
CA ASP A 66 -1.17 -1.28 -0.10
C ASP A 66 -0.43 -0.11 0.56
N LEU A 67 -1.08 0.58 1.50
CA LEU A 67 -0.55 1.78 2.11
C LEU A 67 0.84 1.59 2.76
N PRO A 68 1.08 0.53 3.57
CA PRO A 68 2.42 0.31 4.14
C PRO A 68 3.49 0.10 3.07
N MET A 69 3.17 -0.61 2.00
CA MET A 69 4.08 -0.87 0.89
C MET A 69 4.43 0.44 0.14
N ILE A 70 3.43 1.27 -0.10
CA ILE A 70 3.62 2.56 -0.78
C ILE A 70 4.48 3.50 0.07
N ARG A 71 4.29 3.49 1.38
CA ARG A 71 5.10 4.30 2.31
C ARG A 71 6.54 3.83 2.39
N LEU A 72 6.77 2.52 2.34
CA LEU A 72 8.11 1.93 2.40
C LEU A 72 8.93 2.26 1.16
N ALA A 73 8.32 2.18 -0.02
CA ALA A 73 9.02 2.28 -1.30
C ALA A 73 9.68 3.64 -1.50
N GLY A 74 10.87 3.64 -2.09
CA GLY A 74 11.52 4.87 -2.54
C GLY A 74 10.69 5.61 -3.58
N MET A 75 9.95 4.86 -4.41
CA MET A 75 8.95 5.39 -5.33
C MET A 75 7.61 4.69 -5.09
N GLY A 76 6.79 5.27 -4.22
CA GLY A 76 5.43 4.80 -3.98
C GLY A 76 4.48 5.42 -5.01
N VAL A 77 3.74 4.58 -5.71
CA VAL A 77 2.83 4.99 -6.79
C VAL A 77 1.40 4.62 -6.42
N ALA A 78 0.52 5.60 -6.38
CA ALA A 78 -0.90 5.36 -6.19
C ALA A 78 -1.62 5.38 -7.54
N MET A 79 -2.54 4.43 -7.70
CA MET A 79 -3.40 4.37 -8.87
C MET A 79 -4.46 5.48 -8.83
N GLY A 80 -4.93 5.91 -9.98
CA GLY A 80 -5.95 6.95 -10.08
C GLY A 80 -7.26 6.60 -9.35
N ASN A 81 -7.55 5.31 -9.21
CA ASN A 81 -8.73 4.81 -8.50
C ASN A 81 -8.50 4.57 -7.00
N ALA A 82 -7.32 4.90 -6.48
CA ALA A 82 -7.01 4.73 -5.05
C ALA A 82 -7.79 5.73 -4.18
N PRO A 83 -8.09 5.35 -2.91
CA PRO A 83 -8.70 6.29 -1.99
C PRO A 83 -7.73 7.43 -1.61
N PRO A 84 -8.26 8.61 -1.19
CA PRO A 84 -7.42 9.78 -0.92
C PRO A 84 -6.24 9.56 0.02
N PRO A 85 -6.34 8.81 1.13
CA PRO A 85 -5.17 8.58 2.00
C PRO A 85 -4.04 7.82 1.31
N VAL A 86 -4.37 6.89 0.41
CA VAL A 86 -3.38 6.16 -0.38
C VAL A 86 -2.68 7.10 -1.35
N LYS A 87 -3.46 7.95 -2.03
CA LYS A 87 -2.90 8.97 -2.93
C LYS A 87 -1.99 9.95 -2.19
N ALA A 88 -2.39 10.36 -0.98
CA ALA A 88 -1.62 11.30 -0.18
C ALA A 88 -0.26 10.73 0.28
N ALA A 89 -0.17 9.42 0.48
CA ALA A 89 1.05 8.75 0.91
C ALA A 89 2.04 8.48 -0.23
N ALA A 90 1.56 8.54 -1.49
CA ALA A 90 2.38 8.20 -2.66
C ALA A 90 3.26 9.36 -3.10
N ASN A 91 4.38 9.02 -3.74
CA ASN A 91 5.26 9.98 -4.40
C ASN A 91 4.75 10.37 -5.77
N TYR A 92 3.97 9.52 -6.41
CA TYR A 92 3.47 9.72 -7.77
C TYR A 92 2.07 9.14 -7.93
N LEU A 93 1.24 9.83 -8.71
CA LEU A 93 -0.09 9.36 -9.07
C LEU A 93 -0.07 8.94 -10.54
N THR A 94 -0.47 7.71 -10.82
CA THR A 94 -0.58 7.22 -12.20
C THR A 94 -2.06 7.16 -12.61
N ALA A 95 -2.32 6.70 -13.84
CA ALA A 95 -3.68 6.49 -14.30
C ALA A 95 -4.37 5.37 -13.49
N ASP A 96 -5.68 5.21 -13.65
CA ASP A 96 -6.41 4.16 -12.95
C ASP A 96 -6.15 2.78 -13.58
N ASN A 97 -6.75 1.75 -12.97
CA ASN A 97 -6.60 0.37 -13.42
C ASN A 97 -7.22 0.10 -14.80
N ASP A 98 -8.14 0.94 -15.26
CA ASP A 98 -8.77 0.83 -16.58
C ASP A 98 -7.94 1.52 -17.67
N HIS A 99 -6.93 2.30 -17.31
CA HIS A 99 -6.09 3.10 -18.22
C HIS A 99 -4.61 2.73 -18.11
N ASP A 100 -4.31 1.47 -17.74
CA ASP A 100 -2.95 0.94 -17.67
C ASP A 100 -2.02 1.71 -16.74
N GLY A 101 -2.51 2.10 -15.57
CA GLY A 101 -1.75 2.91 -14.62
C GLY A 101 -0.42 2.29 -14.19
N VAL A 102 -0.38 0.98 -13.92
CA VAL A 102 0.86 0.27 -13.54
C VAL A 102 1.84 0.28 -14.72
N GLY A 103 1.37 -0.04 -15.93
CA GLY A 103 2.21 -0.04 -17.13
C GLY A 103 2.83 1.31 -17.41
N LEU A 104 2.05 2.40 -17.28
CA LEU A 104 2.55 3.76 -17.46
C LEU A 104 3.63 4.12 -16.44
N ALA A 105 3.45 3.72 -15.18
CA ALA A 105 4.45 3.96 -14.13
C ALA A 105 5.74 3.19 -14.41
N VAL A 106 5.64 1.93 -14.82
CA VAL A 106 6.80 1.11 -15.18
C VAL A 106 7.57 1.73 -16.35
N GLU A 107 6.86 2.16 -17.38
CA GLU A 107 7.50 2.82 -18.55
C GLU A 107 8.26 4.07 -18.13
N LYS A 108 7.65 4.89 -17.27
CA LYS A 108 8.25 6.16 -16.84
C LYS A 108 9.47 5.97 -15.94
N PHE A 109 9.39 5.11 -14.94
CA PHE A 109 10.40 5.04 -13.87
C PHE A 109 11.40 3.90 -14.04
N ILE A 110 11.03 2.83 -14.71
CA ILE A 110 11.88 1.65 -14.86
C ILE A 110 12.51 1.60 -16.26
N LEU A 111 11.70 1.80 -17.30
CA LEU A 111 12.16 1.70 -18.67
C LEU A 111 12.66 3.03 -19.23
N ASN A 112 12.45 4.13 -18.52
CA ASN A 112 12.83 5.48 -18.93
C ASN A 112 12.26 5.88 -20.30
N GLU A 113 11.08 5.38 -20.63
CA GLU A 113 10.38 5.78 -21.83
C GLU A 113 9.60 7.06 -21.55
N GLU A 114 9.96 8.14 -22.21
CA GLU A 114 9.24 9.39 -22.14
C GLU A 114 8.10 9.39 -23.17
N ASN A 115 6.89 9.52 -22.67
CA ASN A 115 5.71 9.66 -23.51
C ASN A 115 5.11 11.05 -23.34
#